data_416e3aca5df408bdd31b718a865d7dac
#
_entry.id   416e3aca5df408bdd31b718a865d7dac
#
_cell.length_a   1.000
_cell.length_b   1.000
_cell.length_c   1.000
_cell.angle_alpha   90.00
_cell.angle_beta   90.00
_cell.angle_gamma   90.00
#
_symmetry.space_group_name_H-M   'P 1'
#
loop_
_entity.id
_entity.type
_entity.pdbx_description
1 polymer ?
#
loop_
_entity_poly.entity_id
_entity_poly.type
_entity_poly.pdbx_seq_one_letter_code
_entity_poly.pdbx_strand_id
1 'polypeptide(L)'
;MIRIGGATGYWGEADMALPQFMAEGDLDFIVFDYLAEITMSILARAKAGDPEKGYATDFVTGVVAPHLTAIAQSGVKLISNAGGVNPEACGQAIRELIDAAGLSLTVAVVTGDDLMPQLDKLLNLDPSEMFSGETPPPRESIASANAYLGAFPIAEALNLGADIVVTGRCVDSAVTLGACIHQFGWQQEDLDLLAAGSLAGHLIECGPQVTGGNYTDWHEVHETLHEVGYPIAEIAADGSMVITKPGGTGGCVTRGTVGEQLLYEIGDPTHYELPDVICDFTAVQVQQIETDRVAVSGARGLGVPECYKASITWADGWRVGMIGFYVGARAAEKARIFADEAIKRARRKLSVMGAPDYVDVAVEVVGDESHWGDSARYVRSREVAVKVGCRHSDRRAADLLMRELSGVGLGAPPGFCAFAGTRPKSSPVIRLFSALVDRSLAEVKIHTADQVLPSATPSPAPAAVRQAEQADVPSTAAQVAGDTTMIEVPLERLAWARSGDKGDKANIGVMARHPDFLPWIAAVLTEEYVASRFVHFMASPEIDRFFLPGLPALNFLLHHALGGGGVASLRNDPQAKGYAQILLDTPVAIPEALLGD
;
A
#
# COMPACT_ATOMS: atom_id res chain seq x y z
N MET A 1 27.22 1.62 10.53
CA MET A 1 26.05 0.75 10.27
C MET A 1 25.02 1.06 11.34
N ILE A 2 23.75 1.19 10.97
CA ILE A 2 22.62 1.32 11.89
C ILE A 2 21.64 0.18 11.69
N ARG A 3 20.87 -0.15 12.72
CA ARG A 3 19.81 -1.16 12.70
C ARG A 3 18.46 -0.50 12.93
N ILE A 4 17.57 -0.59 11.94
CA ILE A 4 16.24 0.02 11.97
C ILE A 4 15.19 -1.08 11.89
N GLY A 5 14.30 -1.15 12.90
CA GLY A 5 13.17 -2.07 12.89
C GLY A 5 11.92 -1.42 12.29
N GLY A 6 11.27 -2.08 11.33
CA GLY A 6 9.98 -1.68 10.77
C GLY A 6 8.82 -2.31 11.54
N ALA A 7 8.09 -1.53 12.32
CA ALA A 7 7.18 -2.04 13.36
C ALA A 7 5.71 -2.14 12.95
N THR A 8 5.28 -1.56 11.85
CA THR A 8 3.89 -1.65 11.36
C THR A 8 3.79 -1.26 9.90
N GLY A 9 2.84 -1.85 9.18
CA GLY A 9 2.48 -1.49 7.81
C GLY A 9 1.11 -0.81 7.69
N TYR A 10 0.32 -0.74 8.77
CA TYR A 10 -0.95 0.00 8.78
C TYR A 10 -1.48 0.20 10.20
N TRP A 11 -2.42 1.13 10.35
CA TRP A 11 -3.04 1.44 11.63
C TRP A 11 -3.76 0.23 12.25
N GLY A 12 -3.34 -0.14 13.46
CA GLY A 12 -3.94 -1.21 14.28
C GLY A 12 -3.16 -2.53 14.26
N GLU A 13 -1.96 -2.59 13.66
CA GLU A 13 -1.20 -3.84 13.50
C GLU A 13 -0.03 -4.01 14.48
N ALA A 14 0.47 -2.96 15.10
CA ALA A 14 1.81 -2.89 15.69
C ALA A 14 2.07 -3.57 17.05
N ASP A 15 1.16 -4.32 17.64
CA ASP A 15 1.27 -4.85 19.01
C ASP A 15 2.36 -5.94 19.16
N MET A 16 2.69 -6.67 18.10
CA MET A 16 3.70 -7.73 18.12
C MET A 16 5.13 -7.23 17.87
N ALA A 17 5.30 -6.14 17.15
CA ALA A 17 6.61 -5.69 16.69
C ALA A 17 7.52 -5.25 17.83
N LEU A 18 7.04 -4.34 18.66
CA LEU A 18 7.88 -3.73 19.71
C LEU A 18 8.39 -4.75 20.73
N PRO A 19 7.58 -5.72 21.25
CA PRO A 19 8.11 -6.80 22.08
C PRO A 19 9.23 -7.61 21.42
N GLN A 20 9.11 -7.91 20.12
CA GLN A 20 10.15 -8.64 19.39
C GLN A 20 11.44 -7.82 19.30
N PHE A 21 11.35 -6.54 18.97
CA PHE A 21 12.49 -5.65 18.87
C PHE A 21 13.17 -5.38 20.22
N MET A 22 12.38 -5.24 21.29
CA MET A 22 12.94 -5.10 22.64
C MET A 22 13.66 -6.38 23.10
N ALA A 23 13.18 -7.56 22.71
CA ALA A 23 13.82 -8.84 23.00
C ALA A 23 15.08 -9.07 22.17
N GLU A 24 15.10 -8.63 20.91
CA GLU A 24 16.30 -8.68 20.04
C GLU A 24 17.41 -7.77 20.58
N GLY A 25 17.08 -6.56 21.03
CA GLY A 25 18.02 -5.54 21.45
C GLY A 25 18.84 -4.95 20.28
N ASP A 26 19.77 -4.07 20.60
CA ASP A 26 20.75 -3.47 19.66
C ASP A 26 20.13 -2.82 18.41
N LEU A 27 18.91 -2.27 18.50
CA LEU A 27 18.33 -1.42 17.49
C LEU A 27 18.62 0.05 17.81
N ASP A 28 19.00 0.81 16.78
CA ASP A 28 19.21 2.26 16.89
C ASP A 28 17.86 3.00 16.76
N PHE A 29 17.00 2.53 15.85
CA PHE A 29 15.69 3.13 15.56
C PHE A 29 14.61 2.06 15.39
N ILE A 30 13.38 2.44 15.75
CA ILE A 30 12.18 1.71 15.37
C ILE A 30 11.23 2.68 14.67
N VAL A 31 10.80 2.32 13.46
CA VAL A 31 9.95 3.14 12.62
C VAL A 31 8.55 2.53 12.52
N PHE A 32 7.53 3.40 12.44
CA PHE A 32 6.13 3.00 12.39
C PHE A 32 5.44 3.75 11.26
N ASP A 33 4.92 3.03 10.28
CA ASP A 33 4.06 3.58 9.24
C ASP A 33 2.61 3.21 9.51
N TYR A 34 1.79 4.20 9.84
CA TYR A 34 0.36 4.07 10.17
C TYR A 34 -0.56 4.56 9.07
N LEU A 35 -0.03 5.34 8.10
CA LEU A 35 -0.87 6.20 7.28
C LEU A 35 -1.00 5.72 5.85
N ALA A 36 -2.23 5.39 5.50
CA ALA A 36 -2.70 5.33 4.12
C ALA A 36 -3.79 6.39 3.90
N GLU A 37 -4.19 6.62 2.67
CA GLU A 37 -5.25 7.59 2.32
C GLU A 37 -6.57 7.30 3.05
N ILE A 38 -6.91 6.01 3.24
CA ILE A 38 -8.08 5.58 4.02
C ILE A 38 -7.94 6.03 5.47
N THR A 39 -6.79 5.80 6.09
CA THR A 39 -6.48 6.17 7.47
C THR A 39 -6.66 7.67 7.67
N MET A 40 -6.10 8.50 6.77
CA MET A 40 -6.24 9.95 6.82
C MET A 40 -7.70 10.41 6.83
N SER A 41 -8.56 9.79 6.00
CA SER A 41 -9.99 10.12 5.96
C SER A 41 -10.74 9.75 7.24
N ILE A 42 -10.34 8.66 7.90
CA ILE A 42 -10.93 8.23 9.19
C ILE A 42 -10.50 9.20 10.30
N LEU A 43 -9.22 9.54 10.33
CA LEU A 43 -8.65 10.46 11.32
C LEU A 43 -9.22 11.88 11.19
N ALA A 44 -9.42 12.37 9.95
CA ALA A 44 -10.06 13.65 9.70
C ALA A 44 -11.49 13.70 10.27
N ARG A 45 -12.28 12.63 10.11
CA ARG A 45 -13.62 12.54 10.71
C ARG A 45 -13.57 12.44 12.24
N ALA A 46 -12.58 11.74 12.78
CA ALA A 46 -12.40 11.66 14.23
C ALA A 46 -12.11 13.05 14.82
N LYS A 47 -11.20 13.82 14.19
CA LYS A 47 -10.85 15.20 14.58
C LYS A 47 -12.04 16.15 14.46
N ALA A 48 -12.87 16.01 13.42
CA ALA A 48 -14.07 16.83 13.24
C ALA A 48 -15.12 16.58 14.34
N GLY A 49 -15.15 15.38 14.91
CA GLY A 49 -16.04 15.05 16.04
C GLY A 49 -15.46 15.39 17.42
N ASP A 50 -14.13 15.37 17.54
CA ASP A 50 -13.39 15.63 18.77
C ASP A 50 -12.02 16.22 18.42
N PRO A 51 -11.75 17.51 18.70
CA PRO A 51 -10.50 18.18 18.33
C PRO A 51 -9.23 17.56 18.93
N GLU A 52 -9.35 16.80 20.02
CA GLU A 52 -8.22 16.08 20.63
C GLU A 52 -7.88 14.76 19.93
N LYS A 53 -8.70 14.34 18.95
CA LYS A 53 -8.47 13.18 18.12
C LYS A 53 -7.89 13.55 16.76
N GLY A 54 -7.76 12.57 15.88
CA GLY A 54 -7.20 12.76 14.54
C GLY A 54 -5.79 12.22 14.37
N TYR A 55 -5.35 11.40 15.32
CA TYR A 55 -4.10 10.63 15.27
C TYR A 55 -4.38 9.16 15.63
N ALA A 56 -3.43 8.26 15.37
CA ALA A 56 -3.52 6.84 15.73
C ALA A 56 -3.35 6.67 17.24
N THR A 57 -4.46 6.63 17.98
CA THR A 57 -4.46 6.62 19.45
C THR A 57 -3.85 5.34 20.05
N ASP A 58 -3.90 4.22 19.33
CA ASP A 58 -3.27 2.95 19.69
C ASP A 58 -1.74 3.04 19.69
N PHE A 59 -1.12 3.88 18.85
CA PHE A 59 0.32 4.16 18.94
C PHE A 59 0.68 4.66 20.35
N VAL A 60 -0.10 5.58 20.90
CA VAL A 60 0.14 6.15 22.23
C VAL A 60 -0.20 5.12 23.32
N THR A 61 -1.40 4.53 23.27
CA THR A 61 -1.94 3.72 24.37
C THR A 61 -1.56 2.25 24.32
N GLY A 62 -1.38 1.70 23.12
CA GLY A 62 -1.09 0.28 22.89
C GLY A 62 0.40 -0.01 22.62
N VAL A 63 1.13 0.95 22.08
CA VAL A 63 2.55 0.76 21.71
C VAL A 63 3.46 1.50 22.68
N VAL A 64 3.37 2.82 22.79
CA VAL A 64 4.31 3.62 23.60
C VAL A 64 4.10 3.40 25.08
N ALA A 65 2.86 3.52 25.58
CA ALA A 65 2.57 3.48 27.01
C ALA A 65 3.02 2.17 27.68
N PRO A 66 2.74 0.97 27.15
CA PRO A 66 3.17 -0.29 27.79
C PRO A 66 4.69 -0.49 27.82
N HIS A 67 5.42 0.13 26.88
CA HIS A 67 6.85 -0.10 26.65
C HIS A 67 7.73 1.10 27.00
N LEU A 68 7.16 2.18 27.51
CA LEU A 68 7.82 3.47 27.70
C LEU A 68 9.12 3.35 28.54
N THR A 69 9.08 2.56 29.61
CA THR A 69 10.27 2.32 30.46
C THR A 69 11.35 1.54 29.72
N ALA A 70 10.99 0.55 28.92
CA ALA A 70 11.95 -0.22 28.14
C ALA A 70 12.59 0.64 27.03
N ILE A 71 11.81 1.49 26.37
CA ILE A 71 12.29 2.47 25.39
C ILE A 71 13.32 3.40 26.03
N ALA A 72 13.00 3.99 27.20
CA ALA A 72 13.91 4.87 27.92
C ALA A 72 15.21 4.18 28.37
N GLN A 73 15.15 2.89 28.70
CA GLN A 73 16.32 2.12 29.13
C GLN A 73 17.21 1.65 27.99
N SER A 74 16.61 1.30 26.85
CA SER A 74 17.37 0.83 25.67
C SER A 74 18.08 1.97 24.93
N GLY A 75 17.54 3.20 25.02
CA GLY A 75 18.02 4.34 24.25
C GLY A 75 17.64 4.30 22.76
N VAL A 76 16.78 3.35 22.35
CA VAL A 76 16.27 3.27 20.98
C VAL A 76 15.40 4.48 20.68
N LYS A 77 15.52 5.04 19.47
CA LYS A 77 14.69 6.16 19.03
C LYS A 77 13.48 5.68 18.25
N LEU A 78 12.31 6.31 18.48
CA LEU A 78 11.09 6.00 17.77
C LEU A 78 10.75 7.09 16.75
N ILE A 79 10.34 6.71 15.55
CA ILE A 79 9.89 7.62 14.51
C ILE A 79 8.55 7.10 13.97
N SER A 80 7.50 7.93 13.97
CA SER A 80 6.18 7.51 13.53
C SER A 80 5.40 8.63 12.85
N ASN A 81 4.67 8.27 11.79
CA ASN A 81 3.67 9.13 11.17
C ASN A 81 2.27 8.98 11.82
N ALA A 82 2.19 8.33 12.99
CA ALA A 82 0.94 8.13 13.74
C ALA A 82 0.18 9.43 14.09
N GLY A 83 0.81 10.59 13.95
CA GLY A 83 0.20 11.90 14.16
C GLY A 83 -0.99 12.20 13.24
N GLY A 84 -1.06 11.57 12.08
CA GLY A 84 -2.20 11.69 11.18
C GLY A 84 -2.52 13.12 10.82
N VAL A 85 -3.77 13.58 11.07
CA VAL A 85 -4.19 14.97 10.86
C VAL A 85 -4.08 15.83 12.14
N ASN A 86 -3.51 15.27 13.21
CA ASN A 86 -3.34 15.98 14.50
C ASN A 86 -2.04 15.56 15.21
N PRO A 87 -0.88 15.78 14.59
CA PRO A 87 0.40 15.32 15.15
C PRO A 87 0.74 16.03 16.48
N GLU A 88 0.30 17.28 16.67
CA GLU A 88 0.54 17.99 17.93
C GLU A 88 -0.17 17.33 19.11
N ALA A 89 -1.44 16.94 18.97
CA ALA A 89 -2.17 16.22 20.01
C ALA A 89 -1.53 14.85 20.31
N CYS A 90 -1.06 14.14 19.29
CA CYS A 90 -0.33 12.89 19.47
C CYS A 90 0.95 13.10 20.28
N GLY A 91 1.77 14.08 19.91
CA GLY A 91 2.99 14.42 20.63
C GLY A 91 2.72 14.87 22.07
N GLN A 92 1.66 15.63 22.31
CA GLN A 92 1.24 16.06 23.65
C GLN A 92 0.84 14.86 24.52
N ALA A 93 0.05 13.93 23.99
CA ALA A 93 -0.35 12.72 24.71
C ALA A 93 0.86 11.86 25.11
N ILE A 94 1.89 11.78 24.25
CA ILE A 94 3.14 11.07 24.58
C ILE A 94 3.92 11.79 25.67
N ARG A 95 4.04 13.14 25.62
CA ARG A 95 4.70 13.93 26.67
C ARG A 95 4.03 13.71 28.03
N GLU A 96 2.70 13.71 28.08
CA GLU A 96 1.94 13.45 29.31
C GLU A 96 2.23 12.06 29.89
N LEU A 97 2.40 11.03 29.05
CA LEU A 97 2.81 9.70 29.50
C LEU A 97 4.24 9.70 30.08
N ILE A 98 5.17 10.39 29.43
CA ILE A 98 6.56 10.52 29.87
C ILE A 98 6.63 11.20 31.25
N ASP A 99 5.92 12.32 31.39
CA ASP A 99 5.84 13.08 32.64
C ASP A 99 5.22 12.27 33.76
N ALA A 100 4.11 11.58 33.48
CA ALA A 100 3.44 10.70 34.45
C ALA A 100 4.32 9.54 34.91
N ALA A 101 5.20 9.04 34.04
CA ALA A 101 6.15 7.98 34.35
C ALA A 101 7.44 8.51 35.02
N GLY A 102 7.65 9.85 35.10
CA GLY A 102 8.85 10.46 35.65
C GLY A 102 10.12 10.18 34.82
N LEU A 103 9.97 10.03 33.51
CA LEU A 103 11.05 9.75 32.56
C LEU A 103 11.51 11.03 31.85
N SER A 104 12.67 10.98 31.22
CA SER A 104 13.32 12.14 30.59
C SER A 104 13.46 11.98 29.06
N LEU A 105 12.46 11.36 28.41
CA LEU A 105 12.44 11.24 26.94
C LEU A 105 11.98 12.55 26.29
N THR A 106 12.59 12.89 25.16
CA THR A 106 12.30 14.10 24.38
C THR A 106 11.43 13.79 23.18
N VAL A 107 10.32 14.53 23.01
CA VAL A 107 9.39 14.37 21.89
C VAL A 107 9.45 15.58 20.97
N ALA A 108 9.73 15.36 19.69
CA ALA A 108 9.56 16.35 18.63
C ALA A 108 8.37 15.98 17.72
N VAL A 109 7.68 17.02 17.21
CA VAL A 109 6.55 16.85 16.30
C VAL A 109 6.83 17.62 15.02
N VAL A 110 6.71 16.95 13.88
CA VAL A 110 6.81 17.55 12.55
C VAL A 110 5.41 17.83 12.03
N THR A 111 5.16 19.09 11.62
CA THR A 111 3.89 19.58 11.05
C THR A 111 4.13 20.27 9.72
N GLY A 112 3.06 20.62 9.01
CA GLY A 112 3.08 21.36 7.75
C GLY A 112 2.60 20.58 6.55
N ASP A 113 2.21 19.32 6.75
CA ASP A 113 1.53 18.50 5.76
C ASP A 113 0.06 18.91 5.55
N ASP A 114 -0.61 19.45 6.58
CA ASP A 114 -2.01 19.89 6.52
C ASP A 114 -2.17 21.14 5.65
N LEU A 115 -2.76 20.96 4.48
CA LEU A 115 -3.05 22.03 3.50
C LEU A 115 -4.46 22.61 3.64
N MET A 116 -5.28 22.13 4.59
CA MET A 116 -6.64 22.67 4.82
C MET A 116 -6.66 24.17 5.13
N PRO A 117 -5.71 24.74 5.89
CA PRO A 117 -5.63 26.19 6.09
C PRO A 117 -5.37 27.00 4.81
N GLN A 118 -4.78 26.38 3.80
CA GLN A 118 -4.43 26.98 2.51
C GLN A 118 -5.30 26.44 1.35
N LEU A 119 -6.38 25.73 1.67
CA LEU A 119 -7.22 25.04 0.68
C LEU A 119 -7.72 25.98 -0.43
N ASP A 120 -8.16 27.20 -0.10
CA ASP A 120 -8.63 28.15 -1.10
C ASP A 120 -7.52 28.58 -2.06
N LYS A 121 -6.28 28.76 -1.56
CA LYS A 121 -5.11 29.05 -2.40
C LYS A 121 -4.81 27.87 -3.31
N LEU A 122 -4.86 26.63 -2.77
CA LEU A 122 -4.63 25.41 -3.53
C LEU A 122 -5.66 25.24 -4.66
N LEU A 123 -6.95 25.38 -4.37
CA LEU A 123 -8.02 25.24 -5.36
C LEU A 123 -7.99 26.34 -6.44
N ASN A 124 -7.57 27.56 -6.09
CA ASN A 124 -7.42 28.65 -7.06
C ASN A 124 -6.29 28.44 -8.07
N LEU A 125 -5.38 27.49 -7.82
CA LEU A 125 -4.37 27.06 -8.80
C LEU A 125 -4.93 26.07 -9.82
N ASP A 126 -6.21 25.68 -9.70
CA ASP A 126 -6.92 24.73 -10.54
C ASP A 126 -6.11 23.41 -10.77
N PRO A 127 -5.73 22.72 -9.69
CA PRO A 127 -4.93 21.52 -9.80
C PRO A 127 -5.73 20.42 -10.53
N SER A 128 -5.08 19.68 -11.41
CA SER A 128 -5.66 18.47 -12.01
C SER A 128 -5.33 17.25 -11.18
N GLU A 129 -6.24 16.28 -11.17
CA GLU A 129 -5.95 14.95 -10.61
C GLU A 129 -4.80 14.32 -11.42
N MET A 130 -3.75 13.88 -10.74
CA MET A 130 -2.47 13.54 -11.37
C MET A 130 -2.51 12.30 -12.28
N PHE A 131 -3.55 11.46 -12.16
CA PHE A 131 -3.70 10.23 -12.96
C PHE A 131 -4.81 10.33 -13.99
N SER A 132 -5.94 10.96 -13.64
CA SER A 132 -7.13 11.06 -14.50
C SER A 132 -7.27 12.40 -15.21
N GLY A 133 -6.59 13.44 -14.73
CA GLY A 133 -6.77 14.82 -15.21
C GLY A 133 -8.10 15.47 -14.81
N GLU A 134 -8.88 14.84 -13.93
CA GLU A 134 -10.14 15.40 -13.42
C GLU A 134 -9.92 16.72 -12.68
N THR A 135 -10.96 17.56 -12.67
CA THR A 135 -10.97 18.83 -11.91
C THR A 135 -11.19 18.59 -10.42
N PRO A 136 -10.77 19.54 -9.55
CA PRO A 136 -10.93 19.39 -8.09
C PRO A 136 -12.38 19.18 -7.68
N PRO A 137 -12.62 18.42 -6.59
CA PRO A 137 -13.95 18.25 -6.02
C PRO A 137 -14.47 19.57 -5.43
N PRO A 138 -15.81 19.73 -5.26
CA PRO A 138 -16.39 20.89 -4.61
C PRO A 138 -15.80 21.10 -3.21
N ARG A 139 -15.42 22.35 -2.90
CA ARG A 139 -14.76 22.72 -1.64
C ARG A 139 -15.46 22.18 -0.39
N GLU A 140 -16.78 22.26 -0.37
CA GLU A 140 -17.62 21.82 0.75
C GLU A 140 -17.64 20.30 0.97
N SER A 141 -17.22 19.53 -0.01
CA SER A 141 -17.12 18.07 0.08
C SER A 141 -15.76 17.60 0.60
N ILE A 142 -14.74 18.48 0.62
CA ILE A 142 -13.37 18.15 1.01
C ILE A 142 -13.29 17.95 2.52
N ALA A 143 -12.74 16.82 2.94
CA ALA A 143 -12.60 16.44 4.34
C ALA A 143 -11.16 16.62 4.86
N SER A 144 -10.16 16.41 4.02
CA SER A 144 -8.74 16.65 4.34
C SER A 144 -7.94 16.94 3.07
N ALA A 145 -6.84 17.65 3.23
CA ALA A 145 -5.85 17.89 2.19
C ALA A 145 -4.47 17.87 2.84
N ASN A 146 -3.62 16.89 2.47
CA ASN A 146 -2.32 16.70 3.09
C ASN A 146 -1.25 16.50 2.02
N ALA A 147 -0.14 17.25 2.13
CA ALA A 147 1.07 17.03 1.36
C ALA A 147 1.85 15.83 1.91
N TYR A 148 2.50 15.08 1.03
CA TYR A 148 3.44 14.04 1.44
C TYR A 148 4.80 14.69 1.72
N LEU A 149 5.13 14.87 3.01
CA LEU A 149 6.41 15.44 3.40
C LEU A 149 7.55 14.42 3.23
N GLY A 150 8.77 14.93 3.11
CA GLY A 150 9.98 14.14 3.05
C GLY A 150 10.64 13.88 4.40
N ALA A 151 11.85 13.36 4.36
CA ALA A 151 12.62 12.85 5.49
C ALA A 151 13.47 13.91 6.22
N PHE A 152 13.88 15.00 5.55
CA PHE A 152 14.76 16.00 6.15
C PHE A 152 14.22 16.61 7.43
N PRO A 153 12.92 16.98 7.57
CA PRO A 153 12.37 17.47 8.82
C PRO A 153 12.45 16.47 9.98
N ILE A 154 12.36 15.17 9.66
CA ILE A 154 12.54 14.09 10.65
C ILE A 154 13.98 14.05 11.14
N ALA A 155 14.94 14.11 10.22
CA ALA A 155 16.36 14.17 10.57
C ALA A 155 16.72 15.41 11.40
N GLU A 156 16.17 16.57 11.06
CA GLU A 156 16.33 17.79 11.85
C GLU A 156 15.76 17.65 13.27
N ALA A 157 14.58 17.02 13.42
CA ALA A 157 13.98 16.73 14.72
C ALA A 157 14.88 15.82 15.58
N LEU A 158 15.48 14.80 14.97
CA LEU A 158 16.46 13.92 15.62
C LEU A 158 17.74 14.68 16.00
N ASN A 159 18.23 15.59 15.13
CA ASN A 159 19.40 16.42 15.39
C ASN A 159 19.19 17.40 16.56
N LEU A 160 17.93 17.78 16.83
CA LEU A 160 17.55 18.57 18.02
C LEU A 160 17.50 17.72 19.30
N GLY A 161 17.83 16.45 19.24
CA GLY A 161 17.91 15.54 20.37
C GLY A 161 16.62 14.79 20.68
N ALA A 162 15.66 14.69 19.74
CA ALA A 162 14.45 13.94 19.97
C ALA A 162 14.75 12.43 20.14
N ASP A 163 14.09 11.80 21.12
CA ASP A 163 14.03 10.36 21.31
C ASP A 163 12.82 9.76 20.61
N ILE A 164 11.75 10.55 20.50
CA ILE A 164 10.51 10.17 19.80
C ILE A 164 10.16 11.29 18.82
N VAL A 165 10.03 10.96 17.53
CA VAL A 165 9.58 11.88 16.48
C VAL A 165 8.20 11.43 15.98
N VAL A 166 7.23 12.35 16.03
CA VAL A 166 5.88 12.16 15.51
C VAL A 166 5.68 13.09 14.32
N THR A 167 5.14 12.56 13.22
CA THR A 167 4.80 13.38 12.04
C THR A 167 3.30 13.28 11.70
N GLY A 168 2.81 14.24 10.92
CA GLY A 168 1.61 14.07 10.11
C GLY A 168 1.88 13.22 8.87
N ARG A 169 1.24 13.53 7.73
CA ARG A 169 1.45 12.77 6.49
C ARG A 169 2.85 13.04 5.92
N CYS A 170 3.64 12.03 5.84
CA CYS A 170 4.88 11.99 5.08
C CYS A 170 4.84 10.82 4.09
N VAL A 171 5.80 10.72 3.16
CA VAL A 171 5.94 9.49 2.37
C VAL A 171 6.40 8.36 3.28
N ASP A 172 5.91 7.17 3.04
CA ASP A 172 6.02 6.01 3.95
C ASP A 172 7.49 5.67 4.28
N SER A 173 8.38 5.75 3.30
CA SER A 173 9.82 5.56 3.48
C SER A 173 10.55 6.69 4.25
N ALA A 174 9.91 7.86 4.44
CA ALA A 174 10.57 9.02 5.07
C ALA A 174 10.95 8.76 6.53
N VAL A 175 10.20 7.95 7.25
CA VAL A 175 10.51 7.61 8.66
C VAL A 175 11.84 6.86 8.79
N THR A 176 12.18 6.03 7.80
CA THR A 176 13.46 5.30 7.71
C THR A 176 14.56 6.19 7.15
N LEU A 177 14.30 6.88 6.03
CA LEU A 177 15.28 7.78 5.41
C LEU A 177 15.71 8.89 6.38
N GLY A 178 14.80 9.42 7.20
CA GLY A 178 15.10 10.44 8.21
C GLY A 178 16.10 9.96 9.25
N ALA A 179 16.01 8.69 9.69
CA ALA A 179 17.01 8.07 10.57
C ALA A 179 18.37 7.95 9.88
N CYS A 180 18.40 7.56 8.60
CA CYS A 180 19.64 7.47 7.81
C CYS A 180 20.32 8.83 7.65
N ILE A 181 19.56 9.87 7.25
CA ILE A 181 20.06 11.24 7.10
C ILE A 181 20.66 11.73 8.43
N HIS A 182 19.94 11.55 9.54
CA HIS A 182 20.41 11.93 10.87
C HIS A 182 21.73 11.24 11.24
N GLN A 183 21.77 9.92 11.08
CA GLN A 183 22.91 9.11 11.55
C GLN A 183 24.15 9.30 10.71
N PHE A 184 24.01 9.39 9.39
CA PHE A 184 25.14 9.44 8.48
C PHE A 184 25.49 10.83 7.98
N GLY A 185 24.63 11.81 8.26
CA GLY A 185 24.82 13.19 7.79
C GLY A 185 24.67 13.32 6.27
N TRP A 186 23.85 12.47 5.64
CA TRP A 186 23.60 12.56 4.19
C TRP A 186 22.99 13.91 3.82
N GLN A 187 23.43 14.45 2.70
CA GLN A 187 23.03 15.76 2.22
C GLN A 187 22.03 15.62 1.07
N GLN A 188 21.40 16.72 0.69
CA GLN A 188 20.42 16.75 -0.40
C GLN A 188 21.03 16.35 -1.76
N GLU A 189 22.31 16.57 -1.94
CA GLU A 189 23.07 16.25 -3.16
C GLU A 189 23.47 14.78 -3.25
N ASP A 190 23.40 14.03 -2.15
CA ASP A 190 23.76 12.61 -2.07
C ASP A 190 22.65 11.72 -2.62
N LEU A 191 22.21 11.97 -3.86
CA LEU A 191 21.00 11.40 -4.45
C LEU A 191 20.94 9.87 -4.39
N ASP A 192 22.07 9.19 -4.67
CA ASP A 192 22.11 7.72 -4.65
C ASP A 192 21.97 7.17 -3.22
N LEU A 193 22.48 7.88 -2.20
CA LEU A 193 22.30 7.53 -0.79
C LEU A 193 20.86 7.77 -0.33
N LEU A 194 20.24 8.88 -0.75
CA LEU A 194 18.83 9.15 -0.48
C LEU A 194 17.93 8.10 -1.13
N ALA A 195 18.23 7.66 -2.36
CA ALA A 195 17.51 6.58 -3.02
C ALA A 195 17.68 5.23 -2.29
N ALA A 196 18.88 4.93 -1.80
CA ALA A 196 19.14 3.72 -1.01
C ALA A 196 18.37 3.72 0.33
N GLY A 197 18.37 4.85 1.06
CA GLY A 197 17.60 4.99 2.30
C GLY A 197 16.09 4.95 2.08
N SER A 198 15.60 5.51 0.95
CA SER A 198 14.20 5.39 0.54
C SER A 198 13.82 3.94 0.22
N LEU A 199 14.70 3.20 -0.47
CA LEU A 199 14.51 1.78 -0.73
C LEU A 199 14.48 0.97 0.56
N ALA A 200 15.37 1.27 1.53
CA ALA A 200 15.32 0.63 2.84
C ALA A 200 13.97 0.83 3.53
N GLY A 201 13.45 2.06 3.52
CA GLY A 201 12.13 2.38 4.03
C GLY A 201 11.03 1.59 3.33
N HIS A 202 11.02 1.58 2.01
CA HIS A 202 10.06 0.81 1.21
C HIS A 202 10.07 -0.70 1.53
N LEU A 203 11.24 -1.27 1.81
CA LEU A 203 11.35 -2.68 2.14
C LEU A 203 10.81 -3.03 3.53
N ILE A 204 10.82 -2.11 4.49
CA ILE A 204 10.38 -2.40 5.87
C ILE A 204 9.06 -1.73 6.28
N GLU A 205 8.52 -0.79 5.47
CA GLU A 205 7.29 -0.04 5.79
C GLU A 205 6.05 -0.93 5.93
N CYS A 206 5.98 -2.02 5.16
CA CYS A 206 4.86 -2.95 5.20
C CYS A 206 5.02 -4.07 6.26
N GLY A 207 5.86 -3.86 7.27
CA GLY A 207 6.05 -4.81 8.37
C GLY A 207 6.39 -6.21 7.87
N PRO A 208 5.67 -7.26 8.30
CA PRO A 208 6.04 -8.65 8.04
C PRO A 208 5.90 -9.10 6.58
N GLN A 209 5.49 -8.25 5.64
CA GLN A 209 5.42 -8.66 4.23
C GLN A 209 6.80 -9.07 3.67
N VAL A 210 7.88 -8.38 4.05
CA VAL A 210 9.24 -8.72 3.61
C VAL A 210 9.84 -9.91 4.37
N THR A 211 9.18 -10.35 5.43
CA THR A 211 9.61 -11.49 6.27
C THR A 211 8.70 -12.72 6.13
N GLY A 212 7.94 -12.81 5.03
CA GLY A 212 7.14 -13.98 4.67
C GLY A 212 5.62 -13.77 4.72
N GLY A 213 5.15 -12.60 5.13
CA GLY A 213 3.74 -12.23 5.01
C GLY A 213 3.34 -12.06 3.54
N ASN A 214 2.19 -12.59 3.14
CA ASN A 214 1.68 -12.53 1.75
C ASN A 214 2.65 -13.10 0.68
N TYR A 215 3.58 -13.96 1.07
CA TYR A 215 4.61 -14.54 0.21
C TYR A 215 4.03 -15.59 -0.75
N THR A 216 4.49 -15.61 -2.01
CA THR A 216 4.06 -16.62 -3.01
C THR A 216 4.31 -18.05 -2.50
N ASP A 217 5.46 -18.30 -1.89
CA ASP A 217 5.78 -19.61 -1.31
C ASP A 217 5.30 -19.71 0.16
N TRP A 218 4.07 -19.29 0.42
CA TRP A 218 3.44 -19.27 1.75
C TRP A 218 3.52 -20.60 2.51
N HIS A 219 3.59 -21.70 1.80
CA HIS A 219 3.71 -23.06 2.37
C HIS A 219 5.04 -23.28 3.11
N GLU A 220 6.08 -22.48 2.84
CA GLU A 220 7.35 -22.52 3.57
C GLU A 220 7.27 -21.88 4.95
N VAL A 221 6.30 -20.98 5.17
CA VAL A 221 6.21 -20.14 6.40
C VAL A 221 4.91 -20.32 7.18
N HIS A 222 3.90 -21.02 6.62
CA HIS A 222 2.54 -21.04 7.16
C HIS A 222 2.43 -21.53 8.61
N GLU A 223 3.28 -22.43 9.05
CA GLU A 223 3.28 -22.95 10.42
C GLU A 223 3.71 -21.90 11.46
N THR A 224 4.47 -20.90 11.06
CA THR A 224 5.07 -19.89 11.94
C THR A 224 4.53 -18.46 11.72
N LEU A 225 3.52 -18.27 10.84
CA LEU A 225 2.95 -16.95 10.56
C LEU A 225 2.34 -16.26 11.80
N HIS A 226 1.87 -17.02 12.78
CA HIS A 226 1.33 -16.48 14.03
C HIS A 226 2.39 -15.83 14.93
N GLU A 227 3.68 -16.10 14.68
CA GLU A 227 4.85 -15.54 15.35
C GLU A 227 5.80 -14.87 14.34
N VAL A 228 5.29 -14.41 13.20
CA VAL A 228 6.08 -13.81 12.13
C VAL A 228 6.96 -12.68 12.67
N GLY A 229 8.24 -12.68 12.30
CA GLY A 229 9.21 -11.65 12.70
C GLY A 229 9.00 -10.35 11.93
N TYR A 230 9.10 -9.22 12.61
CA TYR A 230 9.10 -7.92 11.94
C TYR A 230 10.48 -7.60 11.35
N PRO A 231 10.54 -6.86 10.23
CA PRO A 231 11.79 -6.65 9.51
C PRO A 231 12.76 -5.72 10.26
N ILE A 232 14.05 -6.00 10.07
CA ILE A 232 15.16 -5.14 10.46
C ILE A 232 15.98 -4.84 9.21
N ALA A 233 16.25 -3.54 8.95
CA ALA A 233 17.20 -3.10 7.96
C ALA A 233 18.52 -2.71 8.66
N GLU A 234 19.61 -3.39 8.31
CA GLU A 234 20.97 -3.06 8.71
C GLU A 234 21.61 -2.23 7.59
N ILE A 235 21.77 -0.92 7.80
CA ILE A 235 22.15 0.03 6.76
C ILE A 235 23.54 0.60 7.05
N ALA A 236 24.41 0.60 6.05
CA ALA A 236 25.73 1.20 6.11
C ALA A 236 25.75 2.64 5.57
N ALA A 237 26.80 3.39 5.89
CA ALA A 237 26.94 4.78 5.48
C ALA A 237 27.05 4.99 3.96
N ASP A 238 27.42 3.95 3.21
CA ASP A 238 27.48 3.94 1.74
C ASP A 238 26.16 3.54 1.08
N GLY A 239 25.07 3.36 1.85
CA GLY A 239 23.75 2.99 1.38
C GLY A 239 23.55 1.48 1.14
N SER A 240 24.60 0.65 1.28
CA SER A 240 24.42 -0.80 1.25
C SER A 240 23.62 -1.28 2.47
N MET A 241 22.75 -2.29 2.28
CA MET A 241 21.90 -2.76 3.37
C MET A 241 21.72 -4.27 3.38
N VAL A 242 21.36 -4.79 4.55
CA VAL A 242 20.91 -6.18 4.73
C VAL A 242 19.55 -6.15 5.40
N ILE A 243 18.59 -6.85 4.80
CA ILE A 243 17.28 -7.09 5.40
C ILE A 243 17.33 -8.40 6.17
N THR A 244 16.84 -8.36 7.41
CA THR A 244 16.79 -9.50 8.34
C THR A 244 15.55 -9.37 9.25
N LYS A 245 15.44 -10.21 10.27
CA LYS A 245 14.39 -10.20 11.30
C LYS A 245 14.94 -10.61 12.66
N PRO A 246 14.21 -10.40 13.78
CA PRO A 246 14.62 -10.86 15.09
C PRO A 246 14.83 -12.37 15.15
N GLY A 247 15.88 -12.80 15.85
CA GLY A 247 16.22 -14.20 16.01
C GLY A 247 15.13 -14.99 16.71
N GLY A 248 14.87 -16.23 16.26
CA GLY A 248 13.87 -17.11 16.86
C GLY A 248 12.41 -16.78 16.53
N THR A 249 12.12 -15.76 15.74
CA THR A 249 10.77 -15.42 15.26
C THR A 249 10.40 -16.25 14.02
N GLY A 250 9.10 -16.34 13.73
CA GLY A 250 8.56 -17.01 12.55
C GLY A 250 8.80 -16.25 11.25
N GLY A 251 8.29 -16.81 10.14
CA GLY A 251 8.53 -16.29 8.81
C GLY A 251 9.95 -16.54 8.30
N CYS A 252 10.32 -15.93 7.18
CA CYS A 252 11.66 -16.03 6.59
C CYS A 252 12.03 -14.77 5.81
N VAL A 253 13.34 -14.48 5.73
CA VAL A 253 13.87 -13.43 4.85
C VAL A 253 14.66 -14.07 3.74
N THR A 254 14.09 -14.07 2.54
CA THR A 254 14.66 -14.70 1.35
C THR A 254 14.76 -13.70 0.20
N ARG A 255 15.51 -14.08 -0.84
CA ARG A 255 15.51 -13.32 -2.10
C ARG A 255 14.09 -13.14 -2.65
N GLY A 256 13.21 -14.13 -2.47
CA GLY A 256 11.82 -14.08 -2.89
C GLY A 256 11.01 -13.05 -2.10
N THR A 257 11.04 -13.10 -0.75
CA THR A 257 10.26 -12.18 0.10
C THR A 257 10.69 -10.72 -0.08
N VAL A 258 12.01 -10.47 -0.19
CA VAL A 258 12.57 -9.12 -0.41
C VAL A 258 12.26 -8.63 -1.83
N GLY A 259 12.35 -9.50 -2.85
CA GLY A 259 12.03 -9.15 -4.23
C GLY A 259 10.55 -8.84 -4.42
N GLU A 260 9.65 -9.61 -3.80
CA GLU A 260 8.22 -9.32 -3.82
C GLU A 260 7.88 -7.97 -3.16
N GLN A 261 8.50 -7.67 -2.01
CA GLN A 261 8.29 -6.39 -1.35
C GLN A 261 8.87 -5.22 -2.16
N LEU A 262 10.02 -5.40 -2.81
CA LEU A 262 10.62 -4.37 -3.66
C LEU A 262 9.70 -4.00 -4.83
N LEU A 263 9.01 -4.98 -5.41
CA LEU A 263 8.11 -4.77 -6.54
C LEU A 263 6.70 -4.33 -6.13
N TYR A 264 6.37 -4.44 -4.84
CA TYR A 264 5.04 -4.16 -4.32
C TYR A 264 4.74 -2.65 -4.33
N GLU A 265 3.60 -2.28 -4.91
CA GLU A 265 3.13 -0.88 -5.00
C GLU A 265 4.11 0.10 -5.68
N ILE A 266 5.01 -0.38 -6.52
CA ILE A 266 5.85 0.45 -7.37
C ILE A 266 5.14 0.68 -8.71
N GLY A 267 4.94 1.93 -9.11
CA GLY A 267 4.42 2.30 -10.42
C GLY A 267 5.49 2.14 -11.49
N ASP A 268 6.18 3.23 -11.80
CA ASP A 268 7.34 3.24 -12.70
C ASP A 268 8.63 3.05 -11.91
N PRO A 269 9.30 1.88 -11.98
CA PRO A 269 10.55 1.65 -11.26
C PRO A 269 11.74 2.42 -11.85
N THR A 270 11.62 2.97 -13.05
CA THR A 270 12.65 3.81 -13.70
C THR A 270 12.60 5.26 -13.23
N HIS A 271 11.47 5.68 -12.67
CA HIS A 271 11.22 7.06 -12.26
C HIS A 271 10.22 7.12 -11.08
N TYR A 272 10.63 6.59 -9.93
CA TYR A 272 9.79 6.56 -8.74
C TYR A 272 9.98 7.85 -7.93
N GLU A 273 9.01 8.78 -8.02
CA GLU A 273 9.08 10.10 -7.41
C GLU A 273 8.73 10.06 -5.91
N LEU A 274 9.71 10.44 -5.08
CA LEU A 274 9.56 10.65 -3.64
C LEU A 274 9.95 12.09 -3.28
N PRO A 275 9.44 12.68 -2.20
CA PRO A 275 9.69 14.09 -1.87
C PRO A 275 11.17 14.51 -1.84
N ASP A 276 12.05 13.62 -1.43
CA ASP A 276 13.48 13.91 -1.24
C ASP A 276 14.33 13.52 -2.45
N VAL A 277 13.87 12.55 -3.25
CA VAL A 277 14.63 12.02 -4.38
C VAL A 277 13.73 11.30 -5.39
N ILE A 278 14.03 11.43 -6.67
CA ILE A 278 13.47 10.58 -7.73
C ILE A 278 14.35 9.35 -7.83
N CYS A 279 13.78 8.16 -7.62
CA CYS A 279 14.51 6.90 -7.57
C CYS A 279 14.44 6.13 -8.89
N ASP A 280 15.55 5.50 -9.27
CA ASP A 280 15.61 4.41 -10.24
C ASP A 280 15.96 3.11 -9.50
N PHE A 281 15.04 2.16 -9.50
CA PHE A 281 15.20 0.84 -8.86
C PHE A 281 15.52 -0.28 -9.85
N THR A 282 15.71 0.03 -11.14
CA THR A 282 15.92 -0.98 -12.19
C THR A 282 17.22 -1.76 -12.03
N ALA A 283 18.26 -1.13 -11.45
CA ALA A 283 19.56 -1.74 -11.21
C ALA A 283 19.70 -2.40 -9.82
N VAL A 284 18.65 -2.40 -9.00
CA VAL A 284 18.68 -2.97 -7.65
C VAL A 284 18.96 -4.47 -7.72
N GLN A 285 19.91 -4.91 -6.90
CA GLN A 285 20.30 -6.30 -6.73
C GLN A 285 19.86 -6.82 -5.37
N VAL A 286 19.37 -8.04 -5.34
CA VAL A 286 18.91 -8.73 -4.13
C VAL A 286 19.62 -10.08 -4.05
N GLN A 287 20.44 -10.28 -3.03
CA GLN A 287 21.29 -11.44 -2.86
C GLN A 287 21.12 -12.08 -1.49
N GLN A 288 20.78 -13.37 -1.45
CA GLN A 288 20.83 -14.14 -0.20
C GLN A 288 22.30 -14.29 0.22
N ILE A 289 22.64 -13.86 1.43
CA ILE A 289 24.00 -13.99 1.97
C ILE A 289 24.11 -15.04 3.08
N GLU A 290 23.06 -15.18 3.88
CA GLU A 290 22.90 -16.17 4.95
C GLU A 290 21.41 -16.49 5.14
N THR A 291 21.08 -17.45 5.99
CA THR A 291 19.68 -17.70 6.39
C THR A 291 19.09 -16.45 7.02
N ASP A 292 17.91 -16.05 6.57
CA ASP A 292 17.20 -14.84 7.00
C ASP A 292 18.02 -13.53 6.88
N ARG A 293 18.97 -13.50 5.94
CA ARG A 293 19.80 -12.32 5.67
C ARG A 293 19.96 -12.09 4.18
N VAL A 294 19.44 -11.00 3.68
CA VAL A 294 19.44 -10.63 2.26
C VAL A 294 20.09 -9.28 2.05
N ALA A 295 21.18 -9.26 1.30
CA ALA A 295 21.85 -8.02 0.90
C ALA A 295 21.09 -7.35 -0.25
N VAL A 296 20.91 -6.02 -0.16
CA VAL A 296 20.25 -5.19 -1.18
C VAL A 296 21.13 -3.98 -1.48
N SER A 297 21.29 -3.64 -2.76
CA SER A 297 22.08 -2.51 -3.22
C SER A 297 21.67 -2.09 -4.64
N GLY A 298 22.17 -0.93 -5.11
CA GLY A 298 22.02 -0.54 -6.52
C GLY A 298 20.86 0.43 -6.82
N ALA A 299 20.15 0.94 -5.80
CA ALA A 299 19.23 2.06 -6.00
C ALA A 299 19.99 3.31 -6.44
N ARG A 300 19.42 4.09 -7.37
CA ARG A 300 20.01 5.30 -7.92
C ARG A 300 19.09 6.49 -7.75
N GLY A 301 19.64 7.67 -7.46
CA GLY A 301 18.92 8.93 -7.42
C GLY A 301 19.08 9.70 -8.72
N LEU A 302 17.96 10.13 -9.30
CA LEU A 302 17.93 10.85 -10.57
C LEU A 302 17.87 12.37 -10.39
N GLY A 303 17.28 12.85 -9.30
CA GLY A 303 17.06 14.26 -9.02
C GLY A 303 16.12 14.46 -7.83
N VAL A 304 15.65 15.67 -7.63
CA VAL A 304 14.64 16.03 -6.61
C VAL A 304 13.39 16.54 -7.35
N PRO A 305 12.17 16.07 -7.03
CA PRO A 305 10.96 16.54 -7.70
C PRO A 305 10.66 18.00 -7.37
N GLU A 306 10.06 18.73 -8.31
CA GLU A 306 9.71 20.15 -8.13
C GLU A 306 8.51 20.34 -7.20
N CYS A 307 7.61 19.37 -7.13
CA CYS A 307 6.35 19.41 -6.41
C CYS A 307 6.28 18.39 -5.29
N TYR A 308 5.35 18.58 -4.36
CA TYR A 308 4.86 17.52 -3.49
C TYR A 308 3.62 16.86 -4.10
N LYS A 309 3.44 15.57 -3.91
CA LYS A 309 2.12 14.94 -4.02
C LYS A 309 1.27 15.42 -2.85
N ALA A 310 0.04 15.82 -3.12
CA ALA A 310 -0.98 16.06 -2.11
C ALA A 310 -2.16 15.12 -2.30
N SER A 311 -2.65 14.54 -1.21
CA SER A 311 -3.87 13.76 -1.17
C SER A 311 -4.99 14.59 -0.58
N ILE A 312 -6.08 14.76 -1.36
CA ILE A 312 -7.29 15.43 -0.94
C ILE A 312 -8.39 14.37 -0.83
N THR A 313 -8.95 14.21 0.37
CA THR A 313 -10.09 13.30 0.58
C THR A 313 -11.39 14.06 0.56
N TRP A 314 -12.41 13.52 -0.11
CA TRP A 314 -13.70 14.18 -0.25
C TRP A 314 -14.87 13.20 -0.23
N ALA A 315 -16.04 13.66 0.20
CA ALA A 315 -17.24 12.86 0.31
C ALA A 315 -17.98 12.78 -1.04
N ASP A 316 -18.19 11.56 -1.57
CA ASP A 316 -18.87 11.29 -2.85
C ASP A 316 -20.07 10.35 -2.68
N GLY A 317 -21.03 10.79 -1.89
CA GLY A 317 -22.26 10.05 -1.66
C GLY A 317 -22.12 8.91 -0.65
N TRP A 318 -22.85 7.82 -0.89
CA TRP A 318 -23.05 6.73 0.06
C TRP A 318 -22.86 5.39 -0.61
N ARG A 319 -22.29 4.44 0.12
CA ARG A 319 -22.23 3.03 -0.28
C ARG A 319 -22.85 2.14 0.79
N VAL A 320 -23.33 0.99 0.33
CA VAL A 320 -23.80 -0.09 1.19
C VAL A 320 -23.65 -1.41 0.45
N GLY A 321 -23.42 -2.48 1.18
CA GLY A 321 -23.35 -3.82 0.62
C GLY A 321 -23.62 -4.88 1.67
N MET A 322 -23.93 -6.09 1.20
CA MET A 322 -24.06 -7.27 2.04
C MET A 322 -23.40 -8.47 1.38
N ILE A 323 -23.04 -9.44 2.21
CA ILE A 323 -22.65 -10.77 1.79
C ILE A 323 -23.70 -11.75 2.32
N GLY A 324 -24.23 -12.59 1.42
CA GLY A 324 -25.09 -13.72 1.75
C GLY A 324 -24.53 -15.00 1.14
N PHE A 325 -25.16 -16.13 1.40
CA PHE A 325 -24.69 -17.42 0.94
C PHE A 325 -25.82 -18.19 0.26
N TYR A 326 -25.47 -18.97 -0.75
CA TYR A 326 -26.39 -19.92 -1.38
C TYR A 326 -25.83 -21.33 -1.30
N VAL A 327 -26.71 -22.28 -0.94
CA VAL A 327 -26.37 -23.69 -0.79
C VAL A 327 -27.22 -24.54 -1.75
N GLY A 328 -26.65 -25.65 -2.20
CA GLY A 328 -27.31 -26.67 -3.00
C GLY A 328 -26.99 -26.59 -4.50
N ALA A 329 -27.68 -27.40 -5.29
CA ALA A 329 -27.46 -27.45 -6.74
C ALA A 329 -27.68 -26.07 -7.39
N ARG A 330 -26.79 -25.69 -8.33
CA ARG A 330 -26.84 -24.42 -9.08
C ARG A 330 -26.77 -23.18 -8.14
N ALA A 331 -25.97 -23.28 -7.06
CA ALA A 331 -25.88 -22.21 -6.05
C ALA A 331 -25.53 -20.86 -6.67
N ALA A 332 -24.54 -20.82 -7.57
CA ALA A 332 -24.10 -19.58 -8.23
C ALA A 332 -25.20 -18.93 -9.08
N GLU A 333 -25.94 -19.70 -9.86
CA GLU A 333 -27.06 -19.20 -10.66
C GLU A 333 -28.16 -18.62 -9.77
N LYS A 334 -28.50 -19.33 -8.69
CA LYS A 334 -29.51 -18.84 -7.71
C LYS A 334 -29.05 -17.54 -7.05
N ALA A 335 -27.78 -17.43 -6.73
CA ALA A 335 -27.17 -16.24 -6.15
C ALA A 335 -27.28 -15.03 -7.09
N ARG A 336 -26.99 -15.20 -8.38
CA ARG A 336 -27.14 -14.14 -9.40
C ARG A 336 -28.60 -13.72 -9.56
N ILE A 337 -29.53 -14.68 -9.66
CA ILE A 337 -30.98 -14.39 -9.77
C ILE A 337 -31.46 -13.58 -8.55
N PHE A 338 -31.04 -13.96 -7.33
CA PHE A 338 -31.41 -13.23 -6.12
C PHE A 338 -30.93 -11.77 -6.18
N ALA A 339 -29.67 -11.54 -6.53
CA ALA A 339 -29.09 -10.21 -6.64
C ALA A 339 -29.81 -9.37 -7.72
N ASP A 340 -30.00 -9.93 -8.92
CA ASP A 340 -30.63 -9.26 -10.05
C ASP A 340 -32.05 -8.83 -9.74
N GLU A 341 -32.87 -9.72 -9.14
CA GLU A 341 -34.23 -9.41 -8.81
C GLU A 341 -34.35 -8.35 -7.70
N ALA A 342 -33.47 -8.37 -6.71
CA ALA A 342 -33.40 -7.32 -5.69
C ALA A 342 -33.02 -5.95 -6.30
N ILE A 343 -32.03 -5.93 -7.19
CA ILE A 343 -31.60 -4.70 -7.89
C ILE A 343 -32.73 -4.17 -8.78
N LYS A 344 -33.39 -5.01 -9.56
CA LYS A 344 -34.55 -4.62 -10.39
C LYS A 344 -35.68 -4.01 -9.55
N ARG A 345 -35.99 -4.61 -8.39
CA ARG A 345 -37.00 -4.07 -7.46
C ARG A 345 -36.58 -2.71 -6.90
N ALA A 346 -35.34 -2.57 -6.51
CA ALA A 346 -34.79 -1.32 -5.99
C ALA A 346 -34.85 -0.21 -7.06
N ARG A 347 -34.37 -0.47 -8.27
CA ARG A 347 -34.42 0.47 -9.41
C ARG A 347 -35.83 0.93 -9.74
N ARG A 348 -36.79 -0.02 -9.76
CA ARG A 348 -38.21 0.34 -9.98
C ARG A 348 -38.74 1.29 -8.90
N LYS A 349 -38.35 1.08 -7.64
CA LYS A 349 -38.78 1.97 -6.54
C LYS A 349 -38.08 3.34 -6.63
N LEU A 350 -36.80 3.41 -6.99
CA LEU A 350 -36.10 4.68 -7.25
C LEU A 350 -36.84 5.48 -8.34
N SER A 351 -37.19 4.82 -9.45
CA SER A 351 -37.94 5.45 -10.53
C SER A 351 -39.29 6.01 -10.07
N VAL A 352 -40.03 5.26 -9.25
CA VAL A 352 -41.34 5.72 -8.69
C VAL A 352 -41.12 6.91 -7.73
N MET A 353 -40.00 6.96 -7.03
CA MET A 353 -39.63 8.06 -6.13
C MET A 353 -39.09 9.30 -6.88
N GLY A 354 -38.89 9.21 -8.20
CA GLY A 354 -38.24 10.25 -8.99
C GLY A 354 -36.75 10.44 -8.65
N ALA A 355 -36.12 9.45 -8.03
CA ALA A 355 -34.69 9.47 -7.70
C ALA A 355 -33.84 8.96 -8.90
N PRO A 356 -32.60 9.43 -9.05
CA PRO A 356 -31.67 8.88 -10.05
C PRO A 356 -31.38 7.42 -9.79
N ASP A 357 -30.83 6.70 -10.79
CA ASP A 357 -30.34 5.33 -10.60
C ASP A 357 -29.07 5.31 -9.75
N TYR A 358 -28.68 4.12 -9.32
CA TYR A 358 -27.40 3.89 -8.64
C TYR A 358 -26.23 4.36 -9.51
N VAL A 359 -25.27 5.00 -8.90
CA VAL A 359 -24.01 5.40 -9.57
C VAL A 359 -23.20 4.18 -9.97
N ASP A 360 -23.22 3.17 -9.10
CA ASP A 360 -22.54 1.90 -9.33
C ASP A 360 -23.25 0.77 -8.57
N VAL A 361 -23.24 -0.44 -9.15
CA VAL A 361 -23.77 -1.66 -8.53
C VAL A 361 -22.83 -2.82 -8.84
N ALA A 362 -22.31 -3.46 -7.81
CA ALA A 362 -21.45 -4.63 -7.94
C ALA A 362 -22.15 -5.89 -7.43
N VAL A 363 -22.06 -6.97 -8.22
CA VAL A 363 -22.50 -8.32 -7.85
C VAL A 363 -21.34 -9.27 -8.10
N GLU A 364 -20.86 -9.91 -7.04
CA GLU A 364 -19.77 -10.88 -7.12
C GLU A 364 -20.20 -12.18 -6.46
N VAL A 365 -19.98 -13.30 -7.14
CA VAL A 365 -20.31 -14.64 -6.64
C VAL A 365 -19.00 -15.38 -6.36
N VAL A 366 -18.57 -15.31 -5.11
CA VAL A 366 -17.34 -15.96 -4.65
C VAL A 366 -17.56 -17.46 -4.50
N GLY A 367 -16.67 -18.26 -5.03
CA GLY A 367 -16.82 -19.71 -5.17
C GLY A 367 -17.32 -20.15 -6.56
N ASP A 368 -17.54 -19.20 -7.47
CA ASP A 368 -17.83 -19.39 -8.90
C ASP A 368 -16.82 -18.63 -9.78
N GLU A 369 -15.63 -18.48 -9.27
CA GLU A 369 -14.46 -17.86 -9.93
C GLU A 369 -14.73 -16.46 -10.53
N SER A 370 -15.53 -15.63 -9.85
CA SER A 370 -15.89 -14.29 -10.36
C SER A 370 -14.68 -13.34 -10.56
N HIS A 371 -13.55 -13.62 -9.92
CA HIS A 371 -12.30 -12.86 -10.11
C HIS A 371 -11.52 -13.27 -11.37
N TRP A 372 -11.85 -14.40 -12.00
CA TRP A 372 -11.11 -14.95 -13.13
C TRP A 372 -11.63 -14.49 -14.49
N GLY A 373 -12.80 -13.81 -14.53
CA GLY A 373 -13.42 -13.35 -15.77
C GLY A 373 -13.59 -14.47 -16.80
N ASP A 374 -13.13 -14.23 -18.04
CA ASP A 374 -13.20 -15.24 -19.13
C ASP A 374 -12.24 -16.42 -18.93
N SER A 375 -11.32 -16.33 -17.97
CA SER A 375 -10.41 -17.43 -17.60
C SER A 375 -10.99 -18.34 -16.52
N ALA A 376 -12.19 -18.07 -16.04
CA ALA A 376 -12.87 -18.90 -15.06
C ALA A 376 -13.02 -20.34 -15.57
N ARG A 377 -12.70 -21.30 -14.72
CA ARG A 377 -12.96 -22.74 -14.98
C ARG A 377 -14.38 -23.04 -14.55
N TYR A 378 -15.08 -23.90 -15.30
CA TYR A 378 -16.43 -24.26 -14.90
C TYR A 378 -16.44 -25.11 -13.63
N VAL A 379 -16.75 -24.49 -12.50
CA VAL A 379 -16.86 -25.14 -11.19
C VAL A 379 -18.33 -25.32 -10.83
N ARG A 380 -18.77 -26.55 -10.58
CA ARG A 380 -20.12 -26.85 -10.06
C ARG A 380 -20.13 -26.67 -8.53
N SER A 381 -19.83 -25.48 -8.04
CA SER A 381 -19.88 -25.21 -6.62
C SER A 381 -21.32 -25.37 -6.09
N ARG A 382 -21.46 -26.06 -4.96
CA ARG A 382 -22.73 -26.21 -4.23
C ARG A 382 -22.87 -25.25 -3.07
N GLU A 383 -21.87 -24.43 -2.84
CA GLU A 383 -21.82 -23.38 -1.82
C GLU A 383 -21.09 -22.17 -2.39
N VAL A 384 -21.74 -21.03 -2.37
CA VAL A 384 -21.15 -19.77 -2.84
C VAL A 384 -21.54 -18.63 -1.91
N ALA A 385 -20.68 -17.61 -1.81
CA ALA A 385 -21.03 -16.33 -1.25
C ALA A 385 -21.46 -15.38 -2.36
N VAL A 386 -22.55 -14.65 -2.17
CA VAL A 386 -22.98 -13.56 -3.04
C VAL A 386 -22.80 -12.23 -2.31
N LYS A 387 -21.96 -11.37 -2.86
CA LYS A 387 -21.80 -9.99 -2.45
C LYS A 387 -22.59 -9.10 -3.38
N VAL A 388 -23.41 -8.22 -2.81
CA VAL A 388 -24.15 -7.20 -3.54
C VAL A 388 -23.88 -5.86 -2.88
N GLY A 389 -23.40 -4.89 -3.66
CA GLY A 389 -23.14 -3.54 -3.19
C GLY A 389 -23.65 -2.48 -4.16
N CYS A 390 -23.91 -1.27 -3.66
CA CYS A 390 -24.21 -0.13 -4.50
C CYS A 390 -23.63 1.17 -3.96
N ARG A 391 -23.51 2.15 -4.87
CA ARG A 391 -23.21 3.56 -4.56
C ARG A 391 -24.36 4.44 -5.04
N HIS A 392 -24.68 5.47 -4.25
CA HIS A 392 -25.71 6.47 -4.60
C HIS A 392 -25.41 7.81 -3.92
N SER A 393 -25.77 8.93 -4.56
CA SER A 393 -25.62 10.26 -3.98
C SER A 393 -26.50 10.49 -2.74
N ASP A 394 -27.66 9.86 -2.66
CA ASP A 394 -28.59 9.92 -1.52
C ASP A 394 -28.48 8.64 -0.66
N ARG A 395 -28.26 8.83 0.64
CA ARG A 395 -28.21 7.76 1.63
C ARG A 395 -29.44 6.86 1.65
N ARG A 396 -30.65 7.46 1.53
CA ARG A 396 -31.92 6.71 1.59
C ARG A 396 -32.07 5.77 0.39
N ALA A 397 -31.56 6.20 -0.76
CA ALA A 397 -31.52 5.39 -1.97
C ALA A 397 -30.52 4.23 -1.86
N ALA A 398 -29.33 4.48 -1.28
CA ALA A 398 -28.39 3.40 -0.99
C ALA A 398 -29.03 2.36 -0.02
N ASP A 399 -29.61 2.80 1.10
CA ASP A 399 -30.27 1.93 2.08
C ASP A 399 -31.48 1.16 1.49
N LEU A 400 -32.06 1.67 0.39
CA LEU A 400 -33.17 1.00 -0.31
C LEU A 400 -32.75 -0.37 -0.85
N LEU A 401 -31.55 -0.51 -1.44
CA LEU A 401 -31.07 -1.82 -1.93
C LEU A 401 -31.03 -2.86 -0.81
N MET A 402 -30.57 -2.49 0.39
CA MET A 402 -30.53 -3.42 1.53
C MET A 402 -31.94 -3.87 1.99
N ARG A 403 -32.91 -2.97 1.88
CA ARG A 403 -34.32 -3.33 2.16
C ARG A 403 -34.86 -4.29 1.12
N GLU A 404 -34.53 -4.09 -0.16
CA GLU A 404 -35.00 -4.97 -1.22
C GLU A 404 -34.30 -6.33 -1.20
N LEU A 405 -33.01 -6.41 -0.93
CA LEU A 405 -32.31 -7.68 -0.71
C LEU A 405 -32.97 -8.50 0.42
N SER A 406 -33.29 -7.85 1.54
CA SER A 406 -34.04 -8.52 2.62
C SER A 406 -35.47 -8.89 2.18
N GLY A 407 -36.14 -8.01 1.47
CA GLY A 407 -37.53 -8.20 1.03
C GLY A 407 -37.72 -9.28 -0.05
N VAL A 408 -36.67 -9.57 -0.83
CA VAL A 408 -36.68 -10.66 -1.83
C VAL A 408 -36.44 -12.03 -1.18
N GLY A 409 -35.90 -12.08 0.05
CA GLY A 409 -35.46 -13.33 0.68
C GLY A 409 -36.53 -14.45 0.72
N LEU A 410 -37.84 -14.12 0.88
CA LEU A 410 -38.92 -15.10 0.85
C LEU A 410 -39.42 -15.42 -0.59
N GLY A 411 -39.11 -14.60 -1.56
CA GLY A 411 -39.44 -14.79 -2.99
C GLY A 411 -38.22 -15.22 -3.82
N ALA A 412 -37.11 -15.49 -3.20
CA ALA A 412 -35.85 -15.88 -3.85
C ALA A 412 -35.79 -17.39 -4.16
N PRO A 413 -34.88 -17.84 -5.03
CA PRO A 413 -34.59 -19.25 -5.18
C PRO A 413 -34.21 -19.89 -3.83
N PRO A 414 -34.52 -21.18 -3.61
CA PRO A 414 -34.24 -21.84 -2.32
C PRO A 414 -32.73 -22.00 -2.05
N GLY A 415 -32.34 -21.91 -0.77
CA GLY A 415 -30.97 -22.14 -0.34
C GLY A 415 -30.23 -20.88 0.12
N PHE A 416 -30.89 -19.75 0.24
CA PHE A 416 -30.31 -18.53 0.81
C PHE A 416 -30.04 -18.68 2.30
N CYS A 417 -28.84 -18.32 2.73
CA CYS A 417 -28.40 -18.25 4.12
C CYS A 417 -27.68 -16.91 4.35
N ALA A 418 -27.73 -16.43 5.58
CA ALA A 418 -26.99 -15.23 5.98
C ALA A 418 -26.47 -15.38 7.42
N PHE A 419 -25.37 -14.71 7.72
CA PHE A 419 -24.92 -14.59 9.10
C PHE A 419 -25.92 -13.76 9.90
N ALA A 420 -26.34 -14.30 11.05
CA ALA A 420 -27.28 -13.62 11.95
C ALA A 420 -26.60 -12.41 12.59
N GLY A 421 -27.05 -11.22 12.24
CA GLY A 421 -26.50 -9.97 12.72
C GLY A 421 -27.40 -8.78 12.38
N THR A 422 -26.92 -7.58 12.59
CA THR A 422 -27.62 -6.36 12.21
C THR A 422 -27.60 -6.17 10.70
N ARG A 423 -28.68 -5.57 10.16
CA ARG A 423 -28.70 -5.17 8.74
C ARG A 423 -27.56 -4.18 8.48
N PRO A 424 -26.77 -4.37 7.39
CA PRO A 424 -25.74 -3.41 7.01
C PRO A 424 -26.31 -2.00 6.86
N LYS A 425 -25.56 -1.00 7.30
CA LYS A 425 -25.89 0.41 7.18
C LYS A 425 -25.02 1.04 6.12
N SER A 426 -25.58 1.99 5.37
CA SER A 426 -24.79 2.79 4.44
C SER A 426 -23.72 3.61 5.16
N SER A 427 -22.57 3.71 4.54
CA SER A 427 -21.45 4.57 4.94
C SER A 427 -21.15 5.60 3.86
N PRO A 428 -20.60 6.78 4.23
CA PRO A 428 -20.10 7.71 3.23
C PRO A 428 -19.05 7.05 2.34
N VAL A 429 -19.09 7.36 1.05
CA VAL A 429 -17.99 7.09 0.13
C VAL A 429 -16.99 8.23 0.26
N ILE A 430 -15.75 7.89 0.55
CA ILE A 430 -14.66 8.85 0.51
C ILE A 430 -13.86 8.55 -0.75
N ARG A 431 -13.66 9.55 -1.58
CA ARG A 431 -12.76 9.47 -2.74
C ARG A 431 -11.47 10.23 -2.48
N LEU A 432 -10.46 9.80 -3.19
CA LEU A 432 -9.17 10.45 -3.22
C LEU A 432 -9.06 11.30 -4.50
N PHE A 433 -8.49 12.48 -4.35
CA PHE A 433 -8.03 13.34 -5.43
C PHE A 433 -6.55 13.62 -5.16
N SER A 434 -5.67 13.10 -5.99
CA SER A 434 -4.23 13.27 -5.86
C SER A 434 -3.77 14.36 -6.82
N ALA A 435 -3.02 15.35 -6.31
CA ALA A 435 -2.51 16.44 -7.12
C ALA A 435 -1.04 16.72 -6.82
N LEU A 436 -0.33 17.24 -7.80
CA LEU A 436 0.99 17.82 -7.61
C LEU A 436 0.82 19.29 -7.17
N VAL A 437 1.47 19.66 -6.08
CA VAL A 437 1.35 20.99 -5.47
C VAL A 437 2.72 21.63 -5.26
N ASP A 438 2.78 22.95 -5.41
CA ASP A 438 4.00 23.69 -5.11
C ASP A 438 4.44 23.46 -3.66
N ARG A 439 5.72 23.16 -3.46
CA ARG A 439 6.30 22.86 -2.14
C ARG A 439 6.13 23.98 -1.13
N SER A 440 6.04 25.22 -1.58
CA SER A 440 5.82 26.41 -0.73
C SER A 440 4.43 26.46 -0.06
N LEU A 441 3.49 25.58 -0.47
CA LEU A 441 2.21 25.45 0.21
C LEU A 441 2.35 24.71 1.56
N ALA A 442 3.38 23.91 1.73
CA ALA A 442 3.67 23.16 2.95
C ALA A 442 4.63 23.98 3.84
N GLU A 443 4.11 24.60 4.88
CA GLU A 443 4.91 25.33 5.88
C GLU A 443 5.43 24.36 6.95
N VAL A 444 6.53 23.66 6.67
CA VAL A 444 7.05 22.62 7.55
C VAL A 444 7.68 23.22 8.81
N LYS A 445 7.29 22.70 9.98
CA LYS A 445 7.75 23.15 11.31
C LYS A 445 8.06 21.95 12.20
N ILE A 446 9.04 22.14 13.09
CA ILE A 446 9.41 21.18 14.13
C ILE A 446 9.04 21.79 15.48
N HIS A 447 8.19 21.11 16.22
CA HIS A 447 7.75 21.50 17.56
C HIS A 447 8.48 20.65 18.60
N THR A 448 9.28 21.27 19.43
CA THR A 448 9.87 20.66 20.64
C THR A 448 9.09 21.12 21.88
N ALA A 449 9.51 20.72 23.07
CA ALA A 449 8.88 21.18 24.31
C ALA A 449 8.96 22.71 24.48
N ASP A 450 10.07 23.32 24.01
CA ASP A 450 10.41 24.70 24.32
C ASP A 450 10.26 25.67 23.14
N GLN A 451 10.20 25.16 21.90
CA GLN A 451 10.26 26.02 20.72
C GLN A 451 9.61 25.40 19.48
N VAL A 452 9.24 26.27 18.54
CA VAL A 452 8.79 25.89 17.21
C VAL A 452 9.77 26.48 16.20
N LEU A 453 10.37 25.62 15.40
CA LEU A 453 11.37 26.00 14.41
C LEU A 453 10.85 25.74 13.00
N PRO A 454 11.09 26.64 12.03
CA PRO A 454 10.85 26.30 10.63
C PRO A 454 11.87 25.25 10.19
N SER A 455 11.42 24.25 9.41
CA SER A 455 12.31 23.31 8.76
C SER A 455 12.56 23.73 7.32
N ALA A 456 13.81 23.71 6.90
CA ALA A 456 14.16 23.92 5.50
C ALA A 456 13.83 22.65 4.70
N THR A 457 12.80 22.73 3.86
CA THR A 457 12.56 21.68 2.87
C THR A 457 13.61 21.76 1.76
N PRO A 458 14.12 20.63 1.25
CA PRO A 458 15.01 20.63 0.11
C PRO A 458 14.45 21.46 -1.04
N SER A 459 15.23 22.39 -1.56
CA SER A 459 14.85 23.07 -2.80
C SER A 459 15.16 22.18 -3.98
N PRO A 460 14.25 22.05 -4.96
CA PRO A 460 14.59 21.40 -6.21
C PRO A 460 15.79 22.16 -6.81
N ALA A 461 16.94 21.52 -6.80
CA ALA A 461 18.06 22.06 -7.57
C ALA A 461 17.72 21.87 -9.06
N PRO A 462 18.06 22.82 -9.95
CA PRO A 462 17.96 22.62 -11.39
C PRO A 462 19.10 21.70 -11.87
N ALA A 463 19.32 20.60 -11.17
CA ALA A 463 20.20 19.54 -11.64
C ALA A 463 19.46 18.86 -12.79
N ALA A 464 20.13 18.69 -13.92
CA ALA A 464 19.62 17.89 -15.00
C ALA A 464 19.22 16.51 -14.43
N VAL A 465 17.92 16.20 -14.46
CA VAL A 465 17.42 14.90 -14.04
C VAL A 465 18.19 13.84 -14.83
N ARG A 466 18.91 12.97 -14.14
CA ARG A 466 19.57 11.83 -14.80
C ARG A 466 18.49 10.98 -15.44
N GLN A 467 18.73 10.47 -16.63
CA GLN A 467 17.80 9.52 -17.26
C GLN A 467 18.16 8.10 -16.80
N ALA A 468 17.16 7.32 -16.48
CA ALA A 468 17.34 5.88 -16.24
C ALA A 468 17.83 5.21 -17.53
N GLU A 469 18.75 4.26 -17.40
CA GLU A 469 19.18 3.41 -18.51
C GLU A 469 18.08 2.38 -18.78
N GLN A 470 17.41 2.49 -19.93
CA GLN A 470 16.45 1.47 -20.37
C GLN A 470 17.21 0.25 -20.89
N ALA A 471 16.99 -0.90 -20.25
CA ALA A 471 17.49 -2.18 -20.73
C ALA A 471 16.40 -2.89 -21.53
N ASP A 472 16.80 -3.56 -22.61
CA ASP A 472 15.90 -4.39 -23.40
C ASP A 472 15.51 -5.65 -22.64
N VAL A 473 14.23 -6.02 -22.74
CA VAL A 473 13.73 -7.27 -22.17
C VAL A 473 14.38 -8.45 -22.90
N PRO A 474 14.96 -9.44 -22.18
CA PRO A 474 15.61 -10.58 -22.82
C PRO A 474 14.66 -11.36 -23.73
N SER A 475 15.17 -11.77 -24.91
CA SER A 475 14.40 -12.50 -25.92
C SER A 475 14.74 -14.00 -25.91
N THR A 476 13.74 -14.85 -26.15
CA THR A 476 13.90 -16.31 -26.30
C THR A 476 14.57 -16.71 -27.60
N ALA A 477 14.68 -15.82 -28.59
CA ALA A 477 15.15 -16.13 -29.93
C ALA A 477 16.58 -16.74 -29.99
N ALA A 478 17.40 -16.49 -28.98
CA ALA A 478 18.77 -17.01 -28.89
C ALA A 478 18.87 -18.38 -28.16
N GLN A 479 17.79 -18.88 -27.56
CA GLN A 479 17.82 -20.04 -26.64
C GLN A 479 17.22 -21.32 -27.20
N VAL A 480 16.54 -21.27 -28.34
CA VAL A 480 15.91 -22.48 -28.95
C VAL A 480 16.84 -23.07 -30.00
N ALA A 481 17.70 -24.03 -29.60
CA ALA A 481 18.41 -24.86 -30.53
C ALA A 481 17.58 -26.13 -30.83
N GLY A 482 17.34 -26.41 -32.09
CA GLY A 482 16.62 -27.50 -32.80
C GLY A 482 16.01 -28.61 -31.95
N ASP A 483 16.05 -29.50 -31.37
CA ASP A 483 15.34 -30.65 -30.75
C ASP A 483 15.01 -30.46 -29.26
N THR A 484 14.60 -29.25 -28.84
CA THR A 484 14.31 -28.95 -27.41
C THR A 484 12.90 -29.40 -27.05
N THR A 485 12.76 -30.33 -26.12
CA THR A 485 11.46 -30.71 -25.55
C THR A 485 10.91 -29.55 -24.74
N MET A 486 9.72 -29.03 -25.11
CA MET A 486 9.00 -27.99 -24.39
C MET A 486 7.95 -28.62 -23.51
N ILE A 487 7.82 -28.10 -22.28
CA ILE A 487 6.73 -28.46 -21.35
C ILE A 487 6.01 -27.20 -20.91
N GLU A 488 4.74 -27.35 -20.58
CA GLU A 488 3.92 -26.24 -20.05
C GLU A 488 3.81 -26.38 -18.53
N VAL A 489 4.12 -25.29 -17.83
CA VAL A 489 4.02 -25.21 -16.37
C VAL A 489 3.35 -23.90 -15.96
N PRO A 490 2.66 -23.85 -14.80
CA PRO A 490 2.14 -22.58 -14.30
C PRO A 490 3.29 -21.61 -13.96
N LEU A 491 3.05 -20.32 -14.17
CA LEU A 491 4.03 -19.26 -13.90
C LEU A 491 4.56 -19.30 -12.45
N GLU A 492 3.72 -19.71 -11.49
CA GLU A 492 4.09 -19.88 -10.07
C GLU A 492 5.34 -20.78 -9.88
N ARG A 493 5.58 -21.76 -10.76
CA ARG A 493 6.80 -22.56 -10.72
C ARG A 493 8.04 -21.81 -11.18
N LEU A 494 7.88 -20.72 -11.93
CA LEU A 494 8.96 -19.98 -12.58
C LEU A 494 9.23 -18.64 -11.94
N ALA A 495 8.26 -18.09 -11.19
CA ALA A 495 8.33 -16.74 -10.65
C ALA A 495 7.72 -16.62 -9.27
N TRP A 496 8.15 -15.59 -8.55
CA TRP A 496 7.43 -14.97 -7.44
C TRP A 496 6.68 -13.75 -7.97
N ALA A 497 5.51 -13.46 -7.41
CA ALA A 497 4.77 -12.28 -7.84
C ALA A 497 3.95 -11.67 -6.70
N ARG A 498 3.89 -10.33 -6.70
CA ARG A 498 3.07 -9.56 -5.78
C ARG A 498 2.35 -8.45 -6.50
N SER A 499 1.15 -8.10 -6.01
CA SER A 499 0.36 -7.01 -6.56
C SER A 499 -0.20 -6.12 -5.47
N GLY A 500 -0.44 -4.85 -5.81
CA GLY A 500 -0.98 -3.82 -4.93
C GLY A 500 -1.61 -2.68 -5.70
N ASP A 501 -2.08 -1.67 -4.99
CA ASP A 501 -2.74 -0.51 -5.56
C ASP A 501 -1.85 0.74 -5.62
N LYS A 502 -2.14 1.60 -6.59
CA LYS A 502 -1.68 2.99 -6.69
C LYS A 502 -2.88 3.84 -7.17
N GLY A 503 -3.69 4.31 -6.22
CA GLY A 503 -4.94 5.01 -6.56
C GLY A 503 -5.93 4.11 -7.28
N ASP A 504 -6.28 4.40 -8.55
CA ASP A 504 -7.13 3.53 -9.40
C ASP A 504 -6.32 2.57 -10.30
N LYS A 505 -5.00 2.56 -10.16
CA LYS A 505 -4.10 1.65 -10.89
C LYS A 505 -3.73 0.45 -10.03
N ALA A 506 -3.52 -0.70 -10.66
CA ALA A 506 -2.98 -1.88 -10.03
C ALA A 506 -1.54 -2.12 -10.51
N ASN A 507 -0.64 -2.43 -9.59
CA ASN A 507 0.71 -2.88 -9.90
C ASN A 507 0.79 -4.40 -9.76
N ILE A 508 1.52 -5.07 -10.67
CA ILE A 508 1.87 -6.49 -10.55
C ILE A 508 3.37 -6.65 -10.84
N GLY A 509 4.14 -6.95 -9.81
CA GLY A 509 5.55 -7.30 -9.95
C GLY A 509 5.72 -8.82 -10.12
N VAL A 510 6.56 -9.24 -11.07
CA VAL A 510 6.85 -10.65 -11.36
C VAL A 510 8.37 -10.83 -11.43
N MET A 511 8.95 -11.53 -10.47
CA MET A 511 10.39 -11.81 -10.40
C MET A 511 10.68 -13.28 -10.75
N ALA A 512 11.53 -13.51 -11.73
CA ALA A 512 11.96 -14.86 -12.10
C ALA A 512 12.73 -15.53 -10.95
N ARG A 513 12.37 -16.81 -10.64
CA ARG A 513 13.09 -17.63 -9.65
C ARG A 513 14.54 -17.89 -10.08
N HIS A 514 14.76 -18.02 -11.38
CA HIS A 514 16.09 -18.11 -12.01
C HIS A 514 16.16 -17.16 -13.21
N PRO A 515 17.30 -16.46 -13.45
CA PRO A 515 17.42 -15.53 -14.57
C PRO A 515 17.10 -16.17 -15.93
N ASP A 516 17.41 -17.46 -16.12
CA ASP A 516 17.15 -18.18 -17.37
C ASP A 516 15.65 -18.39 -17.67
N PHE A 517 14.77 -18.24 -16.67
CA PHE A 517 13.33 -18.32 -16.87
C PHE A 517 12.74 -17.01 -17.42
N LEU A 518 13.41 -15.88 -17.18
CA LEU A 518 12.89 -14.58 -17.54
C LEU A 518 12.55 -14.42 -19.03
N PRO A 519 13.37 -14.87 -20.00
CA PRO A 519 13.01 -14.76 -21.41
C PRO A 519 11.71 -15.47 -21.77
N TRP A 520 11.43 -16.62 -21.13
CA TRP A 520 10.20 -17.42 -21.34
C TRP A 520 8.99 -16.76 -20.70
N ILE A 521 9.15 -16.24 -19.47
CA ILE A 521 8.13 -15.46 -18.78
C ILE A 521 7.79 -14.22 -19.60
N ALA A 522 8.81 -13.49 -20.05
CA ALA A 522 8.64 -12.23 -20.79
C ALA A 522 7.99 -12.42 -22.16
N ALA A 523 8.21 -13.58 -22.80
CA ALA A 523 7.58 -13.90 -24.07
C ALA A 523 6.08 -14.16 -23.95
N VAL A 524 5.61 -14.65 -22.79
CA VAL A 524 4.19 -14.87 -22.51
C VAL A 524 3.54 -13.64 -21.93
N LEU A 525 4.17 -12.99 -20.96
CA LEU A 525 3.60 -11.84 -20.27
C LEU A 525 3.82 -10.54 -21.06
N THR A 526 3.22 -10.46 -22.25
CA THR A 526 3.14 -9.20 -23.01
C THR A 526 2.04 -8.30 -22.42
N GLU A 527 2.05 -7.01 -22.76
CA GLU A 527 1.02 -6.06 -22.36
C GLU A 527 -0.37 -6.53 -22.80
N GLU A 528 -0.49 -7.05 -24.03
CA GLU A 528 -1.76 -7.56 -24.58
C GLU A 528 -2.24 -8.80 -23.82
N TYR A 529 -1.31 -9.71 -23.46
CA TYR A 529 -1.68 -10.91 -22.71
C TYR A 529 -2.20 -10.53 -21.32
N VAL A 530 -1.47 -9.67 -20.59
CA VAL A 530 -1.87 -9.21 -19.26
C VAL A 530 -3.19 -8.44 -19.34
N ALA A 531 -3.36 -7.55 -20.33
CA ALA A 531 -4.64 -6.85 -20.55
C ALA A 531 -5.79 -7.83 -20.75
N SER A 532 -5.60 -8.91 -21.51
CA SER A 532 -6.63 -9.92 -21.74
C SER A 532 -7.05 -10.65 -20.47
N ARG A 533 -6.11 -10.88 -19.55
CA ARG A 533 -6.38 -11.56 -18.25
C ARG A 533 -7.21 -10.70 -17.29
N PHE A 534 -7.06 -9.38 -17.38
CA PHE A 534 -7.68 -8.44 -16.44
C PHE A 534 -8.75 -7.54 -17.08
N VAL A 535 -9.15 -7.79 -18.34
CA VAL A 535 -10.13 -6.96 -19.07
C VAL A 535 -11.42 -6.73 -18.30
N HIS A 536 -11.88 -7.70 -17.54
CA HIS A 536 -13.10 -7.61 -16.72
C HIS A 536 -12.98 -6.68 -15.50
N PHE A 537 -11.78 -6.28 -15.14
CA PHE A 537 -11.48 -5.30 -14.09
C PHE A 537 -11.16 -3.91 -14.65
N MET A 538 -10.73 -3.80 -15.90
CA MET A 538 -10.19 -2.58 -16.47
C MET A 538 -11.28 -1.80 -17.23
N ALA A 539 -11.30 -0.48 -17.07
CA ALA A 539 -12.15 0.39 -17.88
C ALA A 539 -11.58 0.57 -19.30
N SER A 540 -10.25 0.48 -19.45
CA SER A 540 -9.52 0.47 -20.72
C SER A 540 -8.34 -0.50 -20.64
N PRO A 541 -7.94 -1.18 -21.73
CA PRO A 541 -6.85 -2.16 -21.72
C PRO A 541 -5.46 -1.50 -21.79
N GLU A 542 -5.22 -0.49 -20.97
CA GLU A 542 -3.96 0.26 -20.93
C GLU A 542 -3.04 -0.30 -19.85
N ILE A 543 -1.83 -0.74 -20.25
CA ILE A 543 -0.83 -1.33 -19.38
C ILE A 543 0.55 -0.79 -19.74
N ASP A 544 1.30 -0.37 -18.73
CA ASP A 544 2.74 -0.15 -18.85
C ASP A 544 3.48 -1.38 -18.38
N ARG A 545 4.56 -1.73 -19.06
CA ARG A 545 5.45 -2.83 -18.72
C ARG A 545 6.88 -2.34 -18.57
N PHE A 546 7.45 -2.57 -17.40
CA PHE A 546 8.82 -2.20 -17.08
C PHE A 546 9.68 -3.44 -16.84
N PHE A 547 10.97 -3.32 -17.19
CA PHE A 547 11.96 -4.36 -16.93
C PHE A 547 12.98 -3.90 -15.88
N LEU A 548 13.26 -4.76 -14.90
CA LEU A 548 14.25 -4.54 -13.85
C LEU A 548 15.41 -5.55 -14.02
N PRO A 549 16.47 -5.20 -14.77
CA PRO A 549 17.57 -6.12 -15.06
C PRO A 549 18.36 -6.55 -13.82
N GLY A 550 18.44 -5.69 -12.80
CA GLY A 550 19.14 -6.03 -11.55
C GLY A 550 18.46 -7.14 -10.74
N LEU A 551 17.14 -7.28 -10.90
CA LEU A 551 16.32 -8.23 -10.14
C LEU A 551 15.76 -9.39 -10.99
N PRO A 552 16.11 -9.62 -12.23
CA PRO A 552 15.41 -10.26 -13.34
C PRO A 552 13.88 -10.29 -13.20
N ALA A 553 13.27 -9.11 -13.22
CA ALA A 553 11.85 -8.95 -12.97
C ALA A 553 11.14 -8.07 -14.01
N LEU A 554 9.83 -8.27 -14.12
CA LEU A 554 8.92 -7.43 -14.86
C LEU A 554 7.98 -6.73 -13.85
N ASN A 555 7.67 -5.47 -14.08
CA ASN A 555 6.63 -4.74 -13.36
C ASN A 555 5.57 -4.28 -14.34
N PHE A 556 4.29 -4.55 -14.04
CA PHE A 556 3.14 -4.13 -14.83
C PHE A 556 2.34 -3.11 -14.04
N LEU A 557 1.93 -2.04 -14.72
CA LEU A 557 1.03 -1.05 -14.18
C LEU A 557 -0.26 -1.03 -15.01
N LEU A 558 -1.34 -1.52 -14.42
CA LEU A 558 -2.66 -1.62 -15.06
C LEU A 558 -3.46 -0.36 -14.74
N HIS A 559 -3.81 0.41 -15.75
CA HIS A 559 -4.57 1.65 -15.58
C HIS A 559 -6.06 1.37 -15.41
N HIS A 560 -6.75 2.19 -14.61
CA HIS A 560 -8.20 2.11 -14.37
C HIS A 560 -8.69 0.70 -13.98
N ALA A 561 -7.90 0.00 -13.15
CA ALA A 561 -8.11 -1.41 -12.84
C ALA A 561 -8.86 -1.66 -11.53
N LEU A 562 -9.09 -0.63 -10.67
CA LEU A 562 -9.63 -0.81 -9.32
C LEU A 562 -11.05 -0.27 -9.12
N GLY A 563 -11.67 0.33 -10.15
CA GLY A 563 -13.02 0.85 -10.06
C GLY A 563 -13.15 2.05 -9.11
N GLY A 564 -12.20 2.98 -9.19
CA GLY A 564 -12.14 4.20 -8.40
C GLY A 564 -11.25 4.12 -7.16
N GLY A 565 -10.45 3.06 -7.04
CA GLY A 565 -9.49 2.89 -5.95
C GLY A 565 -10.06 2.32 -4.66
N GLY A 566 -9.17 1.93 -3.73
CA GLY A 566 -9.47 1.09 -2.58
C GLY A 566 -10.64 1.53 -1.70
N VAL A 567 -10.85 2.83 -1.51
CA VAL A 567 -11.93 3.34 -0.63
C VAL A 567 -13.27 3.45 -1.36
N ALA A 568 -13.26 3.76 -2.64
CA ALA A 568 -14.47 4.01 -3.43
C ALA A 568 -15.02 2.75 -4.11
N SER A 569 -14.19 1.78 -4.38
CA SER A 569 -14.54 0.56 -5.10
C SER A 569 -15.55 -0.30 -4.34
N LEU A 570 -16.46 -0.92 -5.09
CA LEU A 570 -17.42 -1.93 -4.58
C LEU A 570 -16.90 -3.36 -4.77
N ARG A 571 -15.71 -3.58 -5.30
CA ARG A 571 -15.15 -4.90 -5.59
C ARG A 571 -14.73 -5.65 -4.32
N ASN A 572 -14.58 -6.97 -4.39
CA ASN A 572 -14.03 -7.78 -3.29
C ASN A 572 -12.53 -7.53 -3.09
N ASP A 573 -11.82 -7.28 -4.20
CA ASP A 573 -10.41 -6.90 -4.19
C ASP A 573 -10.24 -5.45 -4.70
N PRO A 574 -10.47 -4.45 -3.84
CA PRO A 574 -10.36 -3.04 -4.23
C PRO A 574 -8.90 -2.56 -4.30
N GLN A 575 -7.93 -3.38 -3.88
CA GLN A 575 -6.52 -3.05 -3.79
C GLN A 575 -5.62 -4.00 -4.61
N ALA A 576 -6.19 -4.81 -5.51
CA ALA A 576 -5.46 -5.76 -6.35
C ALA A 576 -4.60 -6.78 -5.58
N LYS A 577 -4.93 -7.12 -4.33
CA LYS A 577 -4.11 -8.06 -3.54
C LYS A 577 -4.08 -9.48 -4.13
N GLY A 578 -5.12 -9.86 -4.87
CA GLY A 578 -5.23 -11.14 -5.56
C GLY A 578 -4.78 -11.15 -7.03
N TYR A 579 -4.43 -10.00 -7.63
CA TYR A 579 -4.12 -9.95 -9.07
C TYR A 579 -2.87 -10.74 -9.44
N ALA A 580 -1.83 -10.71 -8.60
CA ALA A 580 -0.65 -11.55 -8.79
C ALA A 580 -1.01 -13.04 -8.80
N GLN A 581 -1.95 -13.48 -7.96
CA GLN A 581 -2.39 -14.88 -7.89
C GLN A 581 -3.13 -15.32 -9.16
N ILE A 582 -3.91 -14.41 -9.77
CA ILE A 582 -4.54 -14.65 -11.07
C ILE A 582 -3.48 -14.81 -12.17
N LEU A 583 -2.42 -13.98 -12.14
CA LEU A 583 -1.36 -14.02 -13.12
C LEU A 583 -0.46 -15.25 -12.97
N LEU A 584 -0.20 -15.69 -11.73
CA LEU A 584 0.63 -16.87 -11.43
C LEU A 584 0.05 -18.19 -11.96
N ASP A 585 -1.27 -18.27 -12.23
CA ASP A 585 -1.91 -19.43 -12.89
C ASP A 585 -1.67 -19.48 -14.43
N THR A 586 -0.95 -18.51 -14.99
CA THR A 586 -0.65 -18.46 -16.43
C THR A 586 0.21 -19.63 -16.85
N PRO A 587 -0.19 -20.41 -17.88
CA PRO A 587 0.67 -21.45 -18.44
C PRO A 587 1.83 -20.83 -19.23
N VAL A 588 3.04 -21.31 -18.96
CA VAL A 588 4.27 -20.89 -19.65
C VAL A 588 4.95 -22.12 -20.23
N ALA A 589 5.17 -22.10 -21.56
CA ALA A 589 5.97 -23.13 -22.23
C ALA A 589 7.46 -22.82 -22.05
N ILE A 590 8.20 -23.80 -21.50
CA ILE A 590 9.63 -23.66 -21.18
C ILE A 590 10.38 -24.95 -21.58
N PRO A 591 11.67 -24.88 -21.96
CA PRO A 591 12.49 -26.07 -22.13
C PRO A 591 12.53 -26.93 -20.87
N GLU A 592 12.21 -28.19 -20.98
CA GLU A 592 12.22 -29.15 -19.85
C GLU A 592 13.57 -29.16 -19.12
N ALA A 593 14.65 -29.04 -19.87
CA ALA A 593 16.03 -29.04 -19.35
C ALA A 593 16.32 -27.85 -18.39
N LEU A 594 15.52 -26.76 -18.44
CA LEU A 594 15.71 -25.61 -17.54
C LEU A 594 15.11 -25.84 -16.16
N LEU A 595 14.18 -26.80 -16.01
CA LEU A 595 13.50 -27.01 -14.72
C LEU A 595 14.31 -27.85 -13.74
N GLY A 596 15.41 -28.47 -14.18
CA GLY A 596 16.18 -29.42 -13.35
C GLY A 596 15.40 -30.71 -13.05
N ASP A 597 16.09 -31.73 -12.55
CA ASP A 597 15.46 -32.94 -12.02
C ASP A 597 14.78 -32.68 -10.68
#